data_4ffd275219effeb3c0ed86531a2e5b48
#
_entry.id   4ffd275219effeb3c0ed86531a2e5b48
#
_cell.length_a   1.000
_cell.length_b   1.000
_cell.length_c   1.000
_cell.angle_alpha   90.00
_cell.angle_beta   90.00
_cell.angle_gamma   90.00
#
_symmetry.space_group_name_H-M   'P 1'
#
loop_
_entity.id
_entity.type
_entity.pdbx_description
1 polymer ?
#
loop_
_entity_poly.entity_id
_entity_poly.type
_entity_poly.pdbx_seq_one_letter_code
_entity_poly.pdbx_strand_id
1 'polypeptide(L)'
;ISNHRDIVLDASFLNVCMIRAHRPITQIAIGNNLLIYDWITDLVKLNRSFIVKRDVSKMDAVRAAQQLSSYIRYVISKRHESVWIAQRQGRAKDSNDVTQESLAKMLALAGTTKDFASNLEEINLLPVSITYEYDPNDYLKVDEFVLRRRDPDFKKSQHDDLLSMETGLLSPKGRIHFHFGKPINDDLRAIEGTPRIQAVHQACALIDREIHQRYRLYPINYIAYDRLSGTDAMAGNY
;
A
#
# COMPACT_ATOMS: atom_id res chain seq x y z
N ILE A 1 -6.25 -3.79 0.75
CA ILE A 1 -4.96 -3.25 1.24
C ILE A 1 -3.80 -3.93 0.50
N SER A 2 -2.74 -3.21 0.11
CA SER A 2 -1.61 -3.81 -0.60
C SER A 2 -0.27 -3.21 -0.17
N ASN A 3 0.82 -3.89 -0.52
CA ASN A 3 2.13 -3.25 -0.61
C ASN A 3 2.11 -2.14 -1.68
N HIS A 4 3.14 -1.28 -1.71
CA HIS A 4 3.17 -0.10 -2.57
C HIS A 4 4.49 0.00 -3.32
N ARG A 5 4.43 -0.13 -4.65
CA ARG A 5 5.58 -0.16 -5.55
C ARG A 5 5.72 1.11 -6.39
N ASP A 6 4.60 1.61 -6.93
CA ASP A 6 4.57 2.77 -7.81
C ASP A 6 3.51 3.78 -7.36
N ILE A 7 3.81 5.09 -7.47
CA ILE A 7 2.94 6.15 -6.95
C ILE A 7 1.59 6.19 -7.70
N VAL A 8 1.62 5.96 -9.01
CA VAL A 8 0.46 6.12 -9.90
C VAL A 8 -0.11 4.77 -10.31
N LEU A 9 0.79 3.83 -10.69
CA LEU A 9 0.41 2.66 -11.45
C LEU A 9 -0.18 1.53 -10.61
N ASP A 10 0.14 1.43 -9.33
CA ASP A 10 -0.42 0.36 -8.48
C ASP A 10 -1.94 0.41 -8.49
N ALA A 11 -2.52 1.56 -8.17
CA ALA A 11 -3.97 1.74 -8.16
C ALA A 11 -4.58 1.71 -9.56
N SER A 12 -3.88 2.27 -10.55
CA SER A 12 -4.34 2.29 -11.94
C SER A 12 -4.41 0.89 -12.52
N PHE A 13 -3.37 0.07 -12.36
CA PHE A 13 -3.37 -1.31 -12.85
C PHE A 13 -4.33 -2.21 -12.07
N LEU A 14 -4.49 -1.97 -10.76
CA LEU A 14 -5.53 -2.64 -9.99
C LEU A 14 -6.91 -2.43 -10.63
N ASN A 15 -7.25 -1.17 -10.92
CA ASN A 15 -8.54 -0.86 -11.53
C ASN A 15 -8.66 -1.42 -12.96
N VAL A 16 -7.56 -1.48 -13.74
CA VAL A 16 -7.54 -2.18 -15.02
C VAL A 16 -7.83 -3.68 -14.84
N CYS A 17 -7.25 -4.32 -13.83
CA CYS A 17 -7.54 -5.73 -13.51
C CYS A 17 -9.02 -5.92 -13.14
N MET A 18 -9.59 -5.01 -12.34
CA MET A 18 -11.02 -5.06 -11.97
C MET A 18 -11.93 -4.94 -13.20
N ILE A 19 -11.65 -3.98 -14.09
CA ILE A 19 -12.40 -3.79 -15.34
C ILE A 19 -12.34 -5.05 -16.21
N ARG A 20 -11.14 -5.62 -16.41
CA ARG A 20 -10.97 -6.85 -17.19
C ARG A 20 -11.68 -8.04 -16.59
N ALA A 21 -11.82 -8.08 -15.28
CA ALA A 21 -12.57 -9.10 -14.56
C ALA A 21 -14.08 -8.81 -14.48
N HIS A 22 -14.59 -7.77 -15.18
CA HIS A 22 -15.97 -7.29 -15.12
C HIS A 22 -16.43 -7.00 -13.67
N ARG A 23 -15.54 -6.41 -12.87
CA ARG A 23 -15.82 -5.98 -11.50
C ARG A 23 -15.82 -4.46 -11.39
N PRO A 24 -16.61 -3.89 -10.46
CA PRO A 24 -16.55 -2.46 -10.16
C PRO A 24 -15.13 -2.04 -9.74
N ILE A 25 -14.69 -0.88 -10.20
CA ILE A 25 -13.40 -0.30 -9.82
C ILE A 25 -13.41 0.16 -8.36
N THR A 26 -12.23 0.17 -7.74
CA THR A 26 -12.06 0.61 -6.36
C THR A 26 -12.03 2.13 -6.25
N GLN A 27 -12.44 2.66 -5.10
CA GLN A 27 -12.06 4.00 -4.70
C GLN A 27 -10.61 3.98 -4.20
N ILE A 28 -9.84 5.03 -4.51
CA ILE A 28 -8.38 5.08 -4.27
C ILE A 28 -8.07 6.12 -3.21
N ALA A 29 -7.39 5.70 -2.13
CA ALA A 29 -6.86 6.62 -1.12
C ALA A 29 -5.57 7.29 -1.63
N ILE A 30 -5.56 8.63 -1.79
CA ILE A 30 -4.40 9.38 -2.26
C ILE A 30 -4.01 10.50 -1.30
N GLY A 31 -2.71 10.67 -1.06
CA GLY A 31 -2.23 11.75 -0.20
C GLY A 31 -2.33 13.12 -0.89
N ASN A 32 -2.74 14.15 -0.14
CA ASN A 32 -2.83 15.53 -0.65
C ASN A 32 -1.49 16.12 -1.12
N ASN A 33 -0.37 15.58 -0.66
CA ASN A 33 0.98 15.99 -1.09
C ASN A 33 1.28 15.73 -2.58
N LEU A 34 0.48 14.89 -3.24
CA LEU A 34 0.62 14.60 -4.68
C LEU A 34 -0.20 15.55 -5.56
N LEU A 35 -1.08 16.34 -4.97
CA LEU A 35 -1.99 17.26 -5.68
C LEU A 35 -1.31 18.64 -5.90
N ILE A 36 -0.19 18.65 -6.62
CA ILE A 36 0.66 19.82 -6.81
C ILE A 36 0.07 20.76 -7.88
N TYR A 37 -0.59 20.19 -8.88
CA TYR A 37 -1.21 20.92 -9.99
C TYR A 37 -2.71 20.60 -10.06
N ASP A 38 -3.51 21.57 -10.50
CA ASP A 38 -4.97 21.44 -10.61
C ASP A 38 -5.36 20.28 -11.53
N TRP A 39 -4.68 20.10 -12.66
CA TRP A 39 -4.95 19.02 -13.59
C TRP A 39 -4.70 17.62 -12.97
N ILE A 40 -3.73 17.48 -12.06
CA ILE A 40 -3.53 16.23 -11.30
C ILE A 40 -4.72 15.98 -10.39
N THR A 41 -5.21 17.04 -9.72
CA THR A 41 -6.37 16.94 -8.85
C THR A 41 -7.61 16.48 -9.63
N ASP A 42 -7.81 17.00 -10.82
CA ASP A 42 -8.96 16.63 -11.67
C ASP A 42 -8.81 15.18 -12.18
N LEU A 43 -7.63 14.78 -12.63
CA LEU A 43 -7.33 13.39 -13.04
C LEU A 43 -7.58 12.41 -11.89
N VAL A 44 -7.15 12.74 -10.68
CA VAL A 44 -7.32 11.94 -9.48
C VAL A 44 -8.82 11.78 -9.13
N LYS A 45 -9.59 12.86 -9.22
CA LYS A 45 -11.06 12.81 -8.98
C LYS A 45 -11.75 11.92 -10.01
N LEU A 46 -11.37 12.01 -11.29
CA LEU A 46 -11.92 11.15 -12.36
C LEU A 46 -11.65 9.66 -12.11
N ASN A 47 -10.55 9.32 -11.45
CA ASN A 47 -10.22 7.95 -11.07
C ASN A 47 -10.86 7.50 -9.74
N ARG A 48 -11.95 8.14 -9.30
CA ARG A 48 -12.67 7.81 -8.06
C ARG A 48 -11.79 7.87 -6.81
N SER A 49 -10.78 8.75 -6.82
CA SER A 49 -9.89 8.89 -5.66
C SER A 49 -10.48 9.84 -4.61
N PHE A 50 -10.17 9.57 -3.35
CA PHE A 50 -10.44 10.46 -2.24
C PHE A 50 -9.14 10.86 -1.54
N ILE A 51 -9.14 12.07 -0.97
CA ILE A 51 -7.93 12.70 -0.47
C ILE A 51 -7.70 12.32 0.98
N VAL A 52 -6.50 11.82 1.26
CA VAL A 52 -5.98 11.61 2.62
C VAL A 52 -5.16 12.82 3.01
N LYS A 53 -5.62 13.57 4.01
CA LYS A 53 -4.91 14.75 4.52
C LYS A 53 -3.63 14.31 5.25
N ARG A 54 -2.50 14.86 4.84
CA ARG A 54 -1.17 14.73 5.47
C ARG A 54 -0.74 16.09 5.99
N ASP A 55 0.29 16.10 6.83
CA ASP A 55 0.88 17.33 7.36
C ASP A 55 -0.12 18.23 8.12
N VAL A 56 -1.02 17.57 8.85
CA VAL A 56 -1.95 18.24 9.77
C VAL A 56 -1.37 18.31 11.18
N SER A 57 -1.82 19.30 11.97
CA SER A 57 -1.44 19.39 13.39
C SER A 57 -1.78 18.11 14.15
N LYS A 58 -1.11 17.84 15.28
CA LYS A 58 -1.39 16.64 16.09
C LYS A 58 -2.85 16.55 16.53
N MET A 59 -3.49 17.69 16.81
CA MET A 59 -4.90 17.75 17.16
C MET A 59 -5.80 17.40 15.96
N ASP A 60 -5.49 17.94 14.79
CA ASP A 60 -6.26 17.70 13.57
C ASP A 60 -6.03 16.28 13.01
N ALA A 61 -4.88 15.66 13.31
CA ALA A 61 -4.56 14.32 12.85
C ALA A 61 -5.56 13.26 13.34
N VAL A 62 -5.97 13.34 14.60
CA VAL A 62 -6.98 12.43 15.17
C VAL A 62 -8.33 12.62 14.48
N ARG A 63 -8.73 13.87 14.29
CA ARG A 63 -9.98 14.20 13.60
C ARG A 63 -9.97 13.75 12.14
N ALA A 64 -8.86 13.99 11.44
CA ALA A 64 -8.68 13.54 10.05
C ALA A 64 -8.70 12.01 9.95
N ALA A 65 -8.05 11.30 10.87
CA ALA A 65 -8.07 9.84 10.93
C ALA A 65 -9.50 9.30 11.20
N GLN A 66 -10.24 9.93 12.11
CA GLN A 66 -11.62 9.57 12.39
C GLN A 66 -12.54 9.77 11.18
N GLN A 67 -12.40 10.90 10.49
CA GLN A 67 -13.17 11.20 9.26
C GLN A 67 -12.85 10.19 8.16
N LEU A 68 -11.57 9.88 7.97
CA LEU A 68 -11.11 8.92 6.97
C LEU A 68 -11.65 7.51 7.25
N SER A 69 -11.52 7.05 8.50
CA SER A 69 -12.06 5.75 8.93
C SER A 69 -13.58 5.67 8.71
N SER A 70 -14.30 6.71 9.11
CA SER A 70 -15.77 6.79 8.91
C SER A 70 -16.15 6.78 7.44
N TYR A 71 -15.40 7.49 6.59
CA TYR A 71 -15.63 7.50 5.15
C TYR A 71 -15.41 6.13 4.50
N ILE A 72 -14.29 5.47 4.84
CA ILE A 72 -13.99 4.11 4.32
C ILE A 72 -15.12 3.15 4.70
N ARG A 73 -15.58 3.17 5.95
CA ARG A 73 -16.70 2.33 6.41
C ARG A 73 -17.99 2.65 5.68
N TYR A 74 -18.31 3.92 5.50
CA TYR A 74 -19.48 4.34 4.72
C TYR A 74 -19.43 3.80 3.29
N VAL A 75 -18.29 3.92 2.62
CA VAL A 75 -18.11 3.40 1.26
C VAL A 75 -18.33 1.90 1.20
N ILE A 76 -17.76 1.15 2.14
CA ILE A 76 -17.85 -0.31 2.17
C ILE A 76 -19.27 -0.77 2.58
N SER A 77 -19.80 -0.23 3.69
CA SER A 77 -21.02 -0.77 4.30
C SER A 77 -22.33 -0.21 3.70
N LYS A 78 -22.30 1.02 3.17
CA LYS A 78 -23.50 1.70 2.65
C LYS A 78 -23.52 1.81 1.13
N ARG A 79 -22.34 2.02 0.51
CA ARG A 79 -22.26 2.09 -0.95
C ARG A 79 -21.91 0.75 -1.59
N HIS A 80 -21.49 -0.25 -0.79
CA HIS A 80 -21.07 -1.57 -1.25
C HIS A 80 -19.96 -1.48 -2.31
N GLU A 81 -19.05 -0.54 -2.13
CA GLU A 81 -17.92 -0.30 -3.01
C GLU A 81 -16.61 -0.68 -2.33
N SER A 82 -15.63 -1.08 -3.12
CA SER A 82 -14.29 -1.41 -2.62
C SER A 82 -13.42 -0.16 -2.51
N VAL A 83 -12.55 -0.16 -1.50
CA VAL A 83 -11.53 0.89 -1.30
C VAL A 83 -10.15 0.27 -1.40
N TRP A 84 -9.25 0.88 -2.18
CA TRP A 84 -7.83 0.55 -2.18
C TRP A 84 -7.06 1.53 -1.31
N ILE A 85 -6.19 0.99 -0.46
CA ILE A 85 -5.24 1.74 0.35
C ILE A 85 -3.93 0.97 0.46
N ALA A 86 -2.80 1.69 0.40
CA ALA A 86 -1.49 1.09 0.63
C ALA A 86 -1.28 0.77 2.11
N GLN A 87 -0.55 -0.31 2.41
CA GLN A 87 -0.30 -0.78 3.79
C GLN A 87 0.56 0.16 4.63
N ARG A 88 1.19 1.15 4.00
CA ARG A 88 2.04 2.15 4.66
C ARG A 88 2.04 3.47 3.90
N GLN A 89 2.51 4.51 4.57
CA GLN A 89 2.78 5.79 3.92
C GLN A 89 4.02 5.68 3.04
N GLY A 90 3.85 5.95 1.75
CA GLY A 90 4.91 5.88 0.75
C GLY A 90 5.34 4.46 0.40
N ARG A 91 6.19 4.36 -0.61
CA ARG A 91 6.72 3.09 -1.14
C ARG A 91 7.87 2.58 -0.26
N ALA A 92 7.98 1.26 -0.08
CA ALA A 92 9.19 0.66 0.47
C ALA A 92 10.37 0.86 -0.51
N LYS A 93 11.56 1.17 0.00
CA LYS A 93 12.77 1.40 -0.80
C LYS A 93 13.62 0.14 -0.91
N ASP A 94 13.50 -0.72 0.07
CA ASP A 94 14.28 -1.94 0.28
C ASP A 94 13.44 -3.22 0.13
N SER A 95 12.24 -3.10 -0.41
CA SER A 95 11.24 -4.19 -0.49
C SER A 95 10.78 -4.75 0.86
N ASN A 96 11.10 -4.08 1.96
CA ASN A 96 10.57 -4.43 3.27
C ASN A 96 9.16 -3.85 3.42
N ASP A 97 8.18 -4.60 2.92
CA ASP A 97 6.77 -4.21 2.89
C ASP A 97 6.11 -4.57 4.22
N VAL A 98 6.27 -3.71 5.22
CA VAL A 98 5.69 -3.86 6.55
C VAL A 98 4.50 -2.93 6.70
N THR A 99 3.40 -3.46 7.21
CA THR A 99 2.18 -2.71 7.48
C THR A 99 2.39 -1.71 8.62
N GLN A 100 2.06 -0.46 8.36
CA GLN A 100 2.19 0.60 9.34
C GLN A 100 1.05 0.52 10.37
N GLU A 101 1.39 0.34 11.65
CA GLU A 101 0.40 0.23 12.73
C GLU A 101 -0.57 1.41 12.81
N SER A 102 -0.09 2.63 12.53
CA SER A 102 -0.95 3.81 12.52
C SER A 102 -2.05 3.70 11.47
N LEU A 103 -1.80 3.03 10.35
CA LEU A 103 -2.79 2.75 9.33
C LEU A 103 -3.83 1.74 9.84
N ALA A 104 -3.39 0.62 10.42
CA ALA A 104 -4.31 -0.37 10.99
C ALA A 104 -5.18 0.24 12.10
N LYS A 105 -4.57 1.07 12.97
CA LYS A 105 -5.27 1.82 14.02
C LYS A 105 -6.32 2.78 13.43
N MET A 106 -5.98 3.47 12.34
CA MET A 106 -6.91 4.37 11.63
C MET A 106 -8.07 3.59 11.03
N LEU A 107 -7.82 2.46 10.36
CA LEU A 107 -8.87 1.64 9.76
C LEU A 107 -9.89 1.13 10.79
N ALA A 108 -9.45 0.80 12.00
CA ALA A 108 -10.32 0.35 13.10
C ALA A 108 -11.01 1.48 13.86
N LEU A 109 -10.61 2.76 13.66
CA LEU A 109 -10.94 3.86 14.57
C LEU A 109 -12.44 4.17 14.65
N ALA A 110 -13.16 4.10 13.54
CA ALA A 110 -14.60 4.35 13.44
C ALA A 110 -15.44 3.07 13.53
N GLY A 111 -14.88 1.99 14.07
CA GLY A 111 -15.60 0.73 14.27
C GLY A 111 -16.74 0.83 15.27
N THR A 112 -17.65 -0.13 15.24
CA THR A 112 -18.87 -0.15 16.04
C THR A 112 -18.65 -0.79 17.41
N THR A 113 -17.53 -1.49 17.61
CA THR A 113 -17.22 -2.22 18.84
C THR A 113 -16.05 -1.59 19.61
N LYS A 114 -15.77 -2.10 20.82
CA LYS A 114 -14.56 -1.75 21.57
C LYS A 114 -13.35 -2.61 21.18
N ASP A 115 -13.60 -3.74 20.50
CA ASP A 115 -12.56 -4.66 20.08
C ASP A 115 -11.92 -4.19 18.76
N PHE A 116 -10.58 -4.23 18.71
CA PHE A 116 -9.81 -3.76 17.57
C PHE A 116 -9.95 -4.71 16.36
N ALA A 117 -9.88 -6.01 16.62
CA ALA A 117 -9.94 -7.02 15.55
C ALA A 117 -11.32 -7.07 14.91
N SER A 118 -12.39 -7.07 15.72
CA SER A 118 -13.77 -7.00 15.24
C SER A 118 -14.00 -5.75 14.39
N ASN A 119 -13.42 -4.61 14.78
CA ASN A 119 -13.53 -3.37 13.98
C ASN A 119 -12.81 -3.46 12.63
N LEU A 120 -11.74 -4.22 12.50
CA LEU A 120 -11.10 -4.48 11.21
C LEU A 120 -11.89 -5.51 10.39
N GLU A 121 -12.49 -6.50 11.01
CA GLU A 121 -13.36 -7.48 10.35
C GLU A 121 -14.54 -6.80 9.63
N GLU A 122 -15.18 -5.80 10.27
CA GLU A 122 -16.30 -5.05 9.69
C GLU A 122 -16.03 -4.46 8.31
N ILE A 123 -14.76 -4.18 7.98
CA ILE A 123 -14.37 -3.62 6.67
C ILE A 123 -13.87 -4.64 5.68
N ASN A 124 -13.92 -5.94 6.03
CA ASN A 124 -13.58 -7.06 5.15
C ASN A 124 -12.22 -6.89 4.46
N LEU A 125 -11.15 -6.79 5.25
CA LEU A 125 -9.80 -6.55 4.74
C LEU A 125 -9.32 -7.70 3.84
N LEU A 126 -8.94 -7.35 2.61
CA LEU A 126 -8.38 -8.27 1.62
C LEU A 126 -6.96 -7.80 1.26
N PRO A 127 -5.91 -8.54 1.68
CA PRO A 127 -4.55 -8.25 1.27
C PRO A 127 -4.32 -8.55 -0.22
N VAL A 128 -3.64 -7.65 -0.90
CA VAL A 128 -3.25 -7.78 -2.30
C VAL A 128 -1.74 -7.64 -2.41
N SER A 129 -1.09 -8.59 -3.03
CA SER A 129 0.35 -8.52 -3.33
C SER A 129 0.56 -7.96 -4.73
N ILE A 130 1.43 -6.95 -4.86
CA ILE A 130 1.80 -6.32 -6.12
C ILE A 130 3.28 -6.56 -6.37
N THR A 131 3.61 -7.15 -7.52
CA THR A 131 4.99 -7.44 -7.90
C THR A 131 5.25 -6.98 -9.32
N TYR A 132 6.32 -6.25 -9.51
CA TYR A 132 6.86 -5.82 -10.80
C TYR A 132 8.08 -6.66 -11.15
N GLU A 133 8.19 -7.09 -12.41
CA GLU A 133 9.39 -7.78 -12.89
C GLU A 133 10.60 -6.85 -12.88
N TYR A 134 10.41 -5.61 -13.34
CA TYR A 134 11.38 -4.53 -13.22
C TYR A 134 10.73 -3.36 -12.48
N ASP A 135 11.34 -2.92 -11.40
CA ASP A 135 10.90 -1.71 -10.71
C ASP A 135 11.50 -0.49 -11.43
N PRO A 136 10.68 0.31 -12.14
CA PRO A 136 11.20 1.43 -12.93
C PRO A 136 11.87 2.52 -12.08
N ASN A 137 11.59 2.53 -10.80
CA ASN A 137 12.11 3.49 -9.83
C ASN A 137 13.24 2.91 -8.95
N ASP A 138 13.84 1.78 -9.30
CA ASP A 138 14.83 1.10 -8.46
C ASP A 138 15.99 2.02 -8.09
N TYR A 139 16.63 2.66 -9.07
CA TYR A 139 17.74 3.58 -8.86
C TYR A 139 17.35 4.81 -8.02
N LEU A 140 16.16 5.41 -8.24
CA LEU A 140 15.66 6.54 -7.45
C LEU A 140 15.40 6.12 -5.99
N LYS A 141 14.94 4.88 -5.78
CA LYS A 141 14.73 4.33 -4.45
C LYS A 141 16.06 4.10 -3.73
N VAL A 142 17.05 3.57 -4.43
CA VAL A 142 18.40 3.37 -3.90
C VAL A 142 19.04 4.70 -3.54
N ASP A 143 18.97 5.70 -4.41
CA ASP A 143 19.49 7.04 -4.15
C ASP A 143 18.84 7.67 -2.91
N GLU A 144 17.52 7.63 -2.80
CA GLU A 144 16.80 8.11 -1.62
C GLU A 144 17.23 7.35 -0.35
N PHE A 145 17.42 6.03 -0.44
CA PHE A 145 17.86 5.20 0.68
C PHE A 145 19.27 5.59 1.13
N VAL A 146 20.19 5.75 0.19
CA VAL A 146 21.59 6.16 0.47
C VAL A 146 21.64 7.58 1.06
N LEU A 147 20.89 8.51 0.49
CA LEU A 147 20.83 9.89 0.98
C LEU A 147 20.33 9.94 2.43
N ARG A 148 19.24 9.25 2.75
CA ARG A 148 18.70 9.17 4.12
C ARG A 148 19.67 8.52 5.10
N ARG A 149 20.49 7.58 4.65
CA ARG A 149 21.51 6.94 5.48
C ARG A 149 22.71 7.84 5.76
N ARG A 150 23.04 8.74 4.80
CA ARG A 150 24.16 9.69 4.92
C ARG A 150 23.76 10.97 5.68
N ASP A 151 22.54 11.40 5.48
CA ASP A 151 21.98 12.61 6.08
C ASP A 151 20.62 12.29 6.73
N PRO A 152 20.55 12.17 8.07
CA PRO A 152 19.32 11.94 8.80
C PRO A 152 18.25 13.03 8.61
N ASP A 153 18.68 14.26 8.26
CA ASP A 153 17.79 15.41 8.01
C ASP A 153 17.32 15.52 6.56
N PHE A 154 17.77 14.61 5.70
CA PHE A 154 17.36 14.58 4.30
C PHE A 154 15.85 14.52 4.15
N LYS A 155 15.30 15.48 3.42
CA LYS A 155 13.87 15.55 3.08
C LYS A 155 13.71 15.51 1.57
N LYS A 156 12.89 14.57 1.14
CA LYS A 156 12.47 14.46 -0.25
C LYS A 156 11.68 15.70 -0.66
N SER A 157 11.98 16.24 -1.84
CA SER A 157 11.26 17.35 -2.43
C SER A 157 10.01 16.89 -3.20
N GLN A 158 9.12 17.82 -3.52
CA GLN A 158 7.98 17.53 -4.40
C GLN A 158 8.43 17.17 -5.83
N HIS A 159 9.54 17.77 -6.29
CA HIS A 159 10.12 17.45 -7.60
C HIS A 159 10.56 15.98 -7.69
N ASP A 160 11.10 15.41 -6.62
CA ASP A 160 11.50 14.00 -6.57
C ASP A 160 10.28 13.06 -6.70
N ASP A 161 9.12 13.47 -6.19
CA ASP A 161 7.88 12.71 -6.37
C ASP A 161 7.38 12.79 -7.82
N LEU A 162 7.45 13.96 -8.47
CA LEU A 162 7.11 14.12 -9.89
C LEU A 162 8.04 13.30 -10.77
N LEU A 163 9.35 13.37 -10.56
CA LEU A 163 10.33 12.57 -11.28
C LEU A 163 10.05 11.07 -11.12
N SER A 164 9.70 10.64 -9.91
CA SER A 164 9.34 9.25 -9.66
C SER A 164 8.04 8.83 -10.36
N MET A 165 7.06 9.73 -10.46
CA MET A 165 5.82 9.48 -11.21
C MET A 165 6.10 9.36 -12.72
N GLU A 166 6.85 10.28 -13.29
CA GLU A 166 7.25 10.28 -14.70
C GLU A 166 8.04 9.02 -15.04
N THR A 167 9.08 8.71 -14.26
CA THR A 167 9.89 7.49 -14.42
C THR A 167 9.03 6.24 -14.34
N GLY A 168 8.11 6.18 -13.36
CA GLY A 168 7.17 5.08 -13.21
C GLY A 168 6.26 4.91 -14.42
N LEU A 169 5.80 5.99 -15.03
CA LEU A 169 4.91 5.95 -16.20
C LEU A 169 5.67 5.52 -17.48
N LEU A 170 6.85 6.06 -17.72
CA LEU A 170 7.56 5.96 -19.02
C LEU A 170 8.49 4.75 -19.09
N SER A 171 9.11 4.33 -18.00
CA SER A 171 10.13 3.28 -18.04
C SER A 171 9.54 1.87 -18.15
N PRO A 172 10.28 0.90 -18.73
CA PRO A 172 9.86 -0.49 -18.82
C PRO A 172 9.62 -1.12 -17.45
N LYS A 173 8.62 -1.99 -17.37
CA LYS A 173 8.20 -2.66 -16.12
C LYS A 173 8.20 -4.19 -16.24
N GLY A 174 8.35 -4.71 -17.47
CA GLY A 174 8.17 -6.14 -17.73
C GLY A 174 6.76 -6.60 -17.36
N ARG A 175 6.67 -7.74 -16.72
CA ARG A 175 5.42 -8.31 -16.25
C ARG A 175 5.05 -7.72 -14.89
N ILE A 176 3.76 -7.45 -14.71
CA ILE A 176 3.22 -6.96 -13.44
C ILE A 176 2.20 -7.99 -12.95
N HIS A 177 2.33 -8.39 -11.69
CA HIS A 177 1.47 -9.40 -11.09
C HIS A 177 0.72 -8.82 -9.89
N PHE A 178 -0.60 -9.00 -9.90
CA PHE A 178 -1.48 -8.75 -8.78
C PHE A 178 -2.01 -10.07 -8.25
N HIS A 179 -1.75 -10.38 -7.01
CA HIS A 179 -2.36 -11.50 -6.33
C HIS A 179 -3.39 -10.99 -5.33
N PHE A 180 -4.65 -11.32 -5.58
CA PHE A 180 -5.75 -11.07 -4.64
C PHE A 180 -5.80 -12.22 -3.64
N GLY A 181 -5.50 -11.92 -2.38
CA GLY A 181 -5.57 -12.89 -1.30
C GLY A 181 -7.01 -13.26 -0.92
N LYS A 182 -7.17 -13.87 0.23
CA LYS A 182 -8.48 -14.05 0.87
C LYS A 182 -8.68 -12.95 1.90
N PRO A 183 -9.95 -12.56 2.20
CA PRO A 183 -10.24 -11.76 3.38
C PRO A 183 -9.66 -12.41 4.63
N ILE A 184 -9.03 -11.62 5.49
CA ILE A 184 -8.40 -12.13 6.73
C ILE A 184 -9.37 -12.17 7.92
N ASN A 185 -10.67 -12.22 7.68
CA ASN A 185 -11.70 -12.15 8.71
C ASN A 185 -11.60 -13.28 9.73
N ASP A 186 -11.35 -14.51 9.29
CA ASP A 186 -11.22 -15.66 10.21
C ASP A 186 -9.98 -15.52 11.12
N ASP A 187 -8.86 -15.05 10.56
CA ASP A 187 -7.66 -14.76 11.35
C ASP A 187 -7.89 -13.60 12.34
N LEU A 188 -8.67 -12.59 11.97
CA LEU A 188 -9.03 -11.47 12.86
C LEU A 188 -9.92 -11.95 14.00
N ARG A 189 -10.90 -12.82 13.76
CA ARG A 189 -11.73 -13.44 14.81
C ARG A 189 -10.88 -14.23 15.81
N ALA A 190 -9.83 -14.90 15.36
CA ALA A 190 -8.95 -15.67 16.22
C ALA A 190 -8.14 -14.79 17.21
N ILE A 191 -8.07 -13.49 16.98
CA ILE A 191 -7.37 -12.53 17.86
C ILE A 191 -8.32 -11.56 18.59
N GLU A 192 -9.65 -11.78 18.52
CA GLU A 192 -10.63 -11.03 19.30
C GLU A 192 -10.37 -11.14 20.79
N GLY A 193 -10.65 -10.06 21.52
CA GLY A 193 -10.41 -10.00 22.96
C GLY A 193 -8.94 -9.87 23.37
N THR A 194 -8.01 -9.91 22.42
CA THR A 194 -6.59 -9.67 22.69
C THR A 194 -6.35 -8.21 23.11
N PRO A 195 -5.43 -7.94 24.04
CA PRO A 195 -5.08 -6.56 24.41
C PRO A 195 -4.72 -5.73 23.19
N ARG A 196 -5.25 -4.49 23.09
CA ARG A 196 -5.22 -3.65 21.90
C ARG A 196 -3.85 -3.54 21.24
N ILE A 197 -2.77 -3.38 22.03
CA ILE A 197 -1.40 -3.26 21.49
C ILE A 197 -1.02 -4.54 20.74
N GLN A 198 -1.26 -5.68 21.38
CA GLN A 198 -0.95 -7.00 20.81
C GLN A 198 -1.83 -7.29 19.59
N ALA A 199 -3.12 -6.97 19.65
CA ALA A 199 -4.04 -7.12 18.49
C ALA A 199 -3.60 -6.31 17.27
N VAL A 200 -3.09 -5.08 17.48
CA VAL A 200 -2.53 -4.26 16.41
C VAL A 200 -1.33 -4.93 15.74
N HIS A 201 -0.37 -5.40 16.55
CA HIS A 201 0.81 -6.10 16.02
C HIS A 201 0.42 -7.36 15.25
N GLN A 202 -0.48 -8.18 15.81
CA GLN A 202 -0.95 -9.40 15.18
C GLN A 202 -1.68 -9.13 13.86
N ALA A 203 -2.58 -8.14 13.83
CA ALA A 203 -3.28 -7.78 12.59
C ALA A 203 -2.32 -7.28 11.51
N CYS A 204 -1.32 -6.45 11.85
CA CYS A 204 -0.29 -6.05 10.90
C CYS A 204 0.50 -7.26 10.38
N ALA A 205 0.90 -8.16 11.26
CA ALA A 205 1.62 -9.39 10.88
C ALA A 205 0.78 -10.30 9.98
N LEU A 206 -0.54 -10.40 10.19
CA LEU A 206 -1.45 -11.13 9.31
C LEU A 206 -1.46 -10.55 7.90
N ILE A 207 -1.59 -9.22 7.78
CA ILE A 207 -1.55 -8.52 6.49
C ILE A 207 -0.21 -8.76 5.78
N ASP A 208 0.90 -8.57 6.49
CA ASP A 208 2.26 -8.72 5.95
C ASP A 208 2.50 -10.16 5.50
N ARG A 209 2.11 -11.16 6.29
CA ARG A 209 2.21 -12.59 5.93
C ARG A 209 1.50 -12.87 4.61
N GLU A 210 0.25 -12.43 4.47
CA GLU A 210 -0.53 -12.66 3.25
C GLU A 210 0.09 -11.96 2.03
N ILE A 211 0.64 -10.77 2.19
CA ILE A 211 1.32 -10.06 1.11
C ILE A 211 2.63 -10.75 0.72
N HIS A 212 3.49 -11.07 1.70
CA HIS A 212 4.81 -11.64 1.45
C HIS A 212 4.74 -13.05 0.85
N GLN A 213 3.84 -13.90 1.34
CA GLN A 213 3.66 -15.26 0.82
C GLN A 213 3.18 -15.31 -0.63
N ARG A 214 2.66 -14.19 -1.14
CA ARG A 214 2.08 -14.08 -2.47
C ARG A 214 2.91 -13.28 -3.46
N TYR A 215 4.14 -12.91 -3.09
CA TYR A 215 5.07 -12.30 -4.03
C TYR A 215 5.38 -13.27 -5.17
N ARG A 216 5.30 -12.75 -6.39
CA ARG A 216 5.82 -13.44 -7.55
C ARG A 216 7.24 -12.98 -7.79
N LEU A 217 8.19 -13.90 -7.66
CA LEU A 217 9.57 -13.66 -8.04
C LEU A 217 9.77 -13.94 -9.53
N TYR A 218 10.64 -13.18 -10.15
CA TYR A 218 11.01 -13.27 -11.55
C TYR A 218 12.49 -13.64 -11.67
N PRO A 219 12.97 -14.14 -12.82
CA PRO A 219 14.37 -14.50 -13.02
C PRO A 219 15.35 -13.47 -12.51
N ILE A 220 15.09 -12.17 -12.73
CA ILE A 220 15.97 -11.10 -12.25
C ILE A 220 16.17 -11.08 -10.74
N ASN A 221 15.17 -11.49 -9.96
CA ASN A 221 15.28 -11.55 -8.51
C ASN A 221 16.24 -12.66 -8.06
N TYR A 222 16.18 -13.82 -8.71
CA TYR A 222 17.06 -14.95 -8.44
C TYR A 222 18.49 -14.66 -8.87
N ILE A 223 18.68 -14.06 -10.06
CA ILE A 223 20.00 -13.60 -10.54
C ILE A 223 20.61 -12.60 -9.56
N ALA A 224 19.82 -11.62 -9.09
CA ALA A 224 20.28 -10.63 -8.13
C ALA A 224 20.70 -11.28 -6.81
N TYR A 225 19.91 -12.25 -6.31
CA TYR A 225 20.25 -13.00 -5.11
C TYR A 225 21.59 -13.73 -5.24
N ASP A 226 21.76 -14.52 -6.31
CA ASP A 226 23.00 -15.29 -6.53
C ASP A 226 24.21 -14.37 -6.67
N ARG A 227 24.11 -13.28 -7.41
CA ARG A 227 25.19 -12.29 -7.55
C ARG A 227 25.58 -11.64 -6.22
N LEU A 228 24.60 -11.27 -5.40
CA LEU A 228 24.84 -10.63 -4.10
C LEU A 228 25.40 -11.62 -3.07
N SER A 229 24.98 -12.88 -3.13
CA SER A 229 25.41 -13.94 -2.21
C SER A 229 26.70 -14.61 -2.65
N GLY A 230 27.18 -14.37 -3.88
CA GLY A 230 28.32 -15.05 -4.47
C GLY A 230 28.08 -16.56 -4.67
N THR A 231 26.84 -16.94 -5.00
CA THR A 231 26.39 -18.32 -5.16
C THR A 231 25.69 -18.52 -6.49
N ASP A 232 25.47 -19.78 -6.88
CA ASP A 232 24.59 -20.20 -7.98
C ASP A 232 23.40 -21.01 -7.45
N ALA A 233 23.03 -20.79 -6.19
CA ALA A 233 22.01 -21.58 -5.49
C ALA A 233 20.61 -21.50 -6.17
N MET A 234 20.35 -20.43 -6.89
CA MET A 234 19.06 -20.17 -7.58
C MET A 234 19.13 -20.39 -9.09
N ALA A 235 20.25 -20.90 -9.65
CA ALA A 235 20.48 -21.04 -11.09
C ALA A 235 19.37 -21.82 -11.84
N GLY A 236 18.66 -22.71 -11.17
CA GLY A 236 17.51 -23.44 -11.75
C GLY A 236 16.24 -22.60 -11.93
N ASN A 237 16.21 -21.32 -11.50
CA ASN A 237 15.06 -20.42 -11.53
C ASN A 237 15.16 -19.34 -12.62
N TYR A 238 16.28 -19.31 -13.41
CA TYR A 238 16.50 -18.36 -14.51
C TYR A 238 17.23 -18.96 -15.67
#